data_f589f1344b8d648291024dea9072386d
#
_entry.id   f589f1344b8d648291024dea9072386d
#
_cell.length_a   1.000
_cell.length_b   1.000
_cell.length_c   1.000
_cell.angle_alpha   90.00
_cell.angle_beta   90.00
_cell.angle_gamma   90.00
#
_symmetry.space_group_name_H-M   'P 1'
#
loop_
_entity.id
_entity.type
_entity.pdbx_description
1 polymer ?
#
loop_
_entity_poly.entity_id
_entity_poly.type
_entity_poly.pdbx_seq_one_letter_code
_entity_poly.pdbx_strand_id
1 'polypeptide(L)'
;MRESGILMPVSSLPGPYGIGCFGKAALEFVDFLAEAGQTIWQILPLSPTGYGDSPYQSCSAFAGNPYFIDLDALKAEGLLTAAQLKAEEWGENPLEVDYGTLYTSRYKVLRTAYQAWREQCAGQHGCAFYYPDDYYAFTLANEAWLEDYALYMALKTEHQMKSWTDWPREYRTRDAGALARFRAAHEEEIGFWKFLQYKFDTQWKAVKDYANAKGVKILGDIPIYVSADSVDAWVGGPLFELDGEGRFARVAGCPPDYFSADGQLWGNPLYHWPYHKQTGYAWWVQRVRHALGIYDLLRIDHFRGFDTYWAIPAGSSTACNGKWEIGPRMDLFNALEAALGKLPIIAEDLGELVPSVRELLADSTFPGMKVLQFAFGGGDNEYLPHNHVKNCVVYPGTHDNTTLTDWWVNSATEKEKATAAAYLHLTPCKPTAKEVAAVKPDDARIALIRAALGSVANRVIIPMYDWLGLGAQAHLNTPGKLGGNWTWRAADGFAKTTLAKRVLEECEVYCRAELRSGSETLLAT
;
A
#
# COMPACT_ATOMS: atom_id res chain seq x y z
N MET A 1 4.66 11.54 22.25
CA MET A 1 5.90 10.74 22.06
C MET A 1 6.30 10.87 20.60
N ARG A 2 7.60 10.93 20.30
CA ARG A 2 8.10 10.91 18.91
C ARG A 2 8.20 9.45 18.49
N GLU A 3 7.54 9.09 17.39
CA GLU A 3 7.47 7.71 16.89
C GLU A 3 8.44 7.52 15.71
N SER A 4 8.96 6.32 15.54
CA SER A 4 9.65 5.88 14.33
C SER A 4 9.08 4.56 13.82
N GLY A 5 9.22 4.34 12.52
CA GLY A 5 8.76 3.14 11.87
C GLY A 5 9.57 2.79 10.63
N ILE A 6 9.27 1.63 10.09
CA ILE A 6 9.90 1.11 8.88
C ILE A 6 8.85 0.82 7.82
N LEU A 7 9.09 1.29 6.59
CA LEU A 7 8.33 0.90 5.42
C LEU A 7 8.91 -0.41 4.87
N MET A 8 8.08 -1.43 4.84
CA MET A 8 8.40 -2.75 4.27
C MET A 8 7.13 -3.38 3.72
N PRO A 9 6.95 -3.46 2.39
CA PRO A 9 5.81 -4.14 1.81
C PRO A 9 5.76 -5.61 2.22
N VAL A 10 4.56 -6.14 2.43
CA VAL A 10 4.42 -7.59 2.70
C VAL A 10 4.97 -8.42 1.55
N SER A 11 4.73 -8.00 0.29
CA SER A 11 5.29 -8.65 -0.90
C SER A 11 6.81 -8.76 -0.91
N SER A 12 7.49 -7.82 -0.25
CA SER A 12 8.97 -7.74 -0.19
C SER A 12 9.58 -8.60 0.92
N LEU A 13 8.79 -9.24 1.78
CA LEU A 13 9.29 -10.19 2.76
C LEU A 13 9.86 -11.43 2.07
N PRO A 14 10.93 -12.07 2.63
CA PRO A 14 11.44 -13.31 2.10
C PRO A 14 10.45 -14.46 2.28
N GLY A 15 10.64 -15.52 1.51
CA GLY A 15 9.84 -16.74 1.64
C GLY A 15 9.99 -17.66 0.43
N PRO A 16 9.66 -18.94 0.58
CA PRO A 16 9.96 -19.95 -0.44
C PRO A 16 8.99 -19.96 -1.64
N TYR A 17 7.88 -19.21 -1.55
CA TYR A 17 6.79 -19.31 -2.53
C TYR A 17 6.65 -18.05 -3.39
N GLY A 18 7.76 -17.47 -3.81
CA GLY A 18 7.86 -16.44 -4.84
C GLY A 18 7.43 -15.02 -4.43
N ILE A 19 6.80 -14.84 -3.27
CA ILE A 19 6.37 -13.54 -2.72
C ILE A 19 6.32 -13.60 -1.19
N GLY A 20 6.46 -12.46 -0.53
CA GLY A 20 6.21 -12.35 0.90
C GLY A 20 4.74 -12.60 1.25
N CYS A 21 4.49 -13.19 2.41
CA CYS A 21 3.15 -13.57 2.88
C CYS A 21 3.01 -13.39 4.40
N PHE A 22 1.82 -13.71 4.93
CA PHE A 22 1.47 -13.60 6.36
C PHE A 22 2.03 -14.74 7.24
N GLY A 23 3.15 -15.30 6.81
CA GLY A 23 3.79 -16.42 7.47
C GLY A 23 4.94 -16.01 8.41
N LYS A 24 5.86 -16.94 8.60
CA LYS A 24 6.99 -16.82 9.53
C LYS A 24 7.79 -15.52 9.34
N ALA A 25 8.10 -15.12 8.09
CA ALA A 25 8.89 -13.93 7.83
C ALA A 25 8.20 -12.63 8.28
N ALA A 26 6.85 -12.58 8.24
CA ALA A 26 6.10 -11.44 8.74
C ALA A 26 6.21 -11.33 10.28
N LEU A 27 6.11 -12.44 10.99
CA LEU A 27 6.25 -12.48 12.45
C LEU A 27 7.70 -12.16 12.89
N GLU A 28 8.69 -12.71 12.21
CA GLU A 28 10.11 -12.39 12.44
C GLU A 28 10.43 -10.91 12.17
N PHE A 29 9.77 -10.31 11.19
CA PHE A 29 9.91 -8.88 10.94
C PHE A 29 9.27 -8.03 12.04
N VAL A 30 8.13 -8.44 12.59
CA VAL A 30 7.53 -7.81 13.77
C VAL A 30 8.47 -7.90 14.98
N ASP A 31 9.10 -9.06 15.22
CA ASP A 31 10.09 -9.22 16.29
C ASP A 31 11.30 -8.29 16.09
N PHE A 32 11.79 -8.19 14.85
CA PHE A 32 12.84 -7.23 14.49
C PHE A 32 12.43 -5.78 14.77
N LEU A 33 11.22 -5.36 14.40
CA LEU A 33 10.72 -4.01 14.67
C LEU A 33 10.69 -3.72 16.17
N ALA A 34 10.17 -4.65 16.95
CA ALA A 34 10.12 -4.52 18.41
C ALA A 34 11.53 -4.44 19.02
N GLU A 35 12.48 -5.28 18.56
CA GLU A 35 13.87 -5.25 19.00
C GLU A 35 14.58 -3.95 18.60
N ALA A 36 14.25 -3.41 17.42
CA ALA A 36 14.77 -2.15 16.89
C ALA A 36 14.09 -0.90 17.47
N GLY A 37 13.18 -1.04 18.46
CA GLY A 37 12.46 0.07 19.06
C GLY A 37 11.49 0.80 18.13
N GLN A 38 11.07 0.14 17.04
CA GLN A 38 10.12 0.70 16.08
C GLN A 38 8.69 0.46 16.54
N THR A 39 7.85 1.48 16.38
CA THR A 39 6.44 1.43 16.81
C THR A 39 5.47 1.40 15.64
N ILE A 40 5.96 1.51 14.40
CA ILE A 40 5.14 1.53 13.19
C ILE A 40 5.77 0.62 12.12
N TRP A 41 4.97 -0.28 11.59
CA TRP A 41 5.22 -0.99 10.34
C TRP A 41 4.36 -0.38 9.25
N GLN A 42 4.96 0.37 8.32
CA GLN A 42 4.25 0.84 7.13
C GLN A 42 4.30 -0.22 6.04
N ILE A 43 3.12 -0.54 5.51
CA ILE A 43 2.94 -1.45 4.38
C ILE A 43 2.29 -0.70 3.21
N LEU A 44 2.31 -1.33 2.03
CA LEU A 44 1.54 -0.88 0.86
C LEU A 44 0.12 -1.47 0.90
N PRO A 45 -0.81 -1.03 0.02
CA PRO A 45 -2.15 -1.58 -0.04
C PRO A 45 -2.14 -3.11 -0.12
N LEU A 46 -2.96 -3.75 0.71
CA LEU A 46 -3.08 -5.22 0.76
C LEU A 46 -4.11 -5.75 -0.24
N SER A 47 -4.67 -4.92 -1.09
CA SER A 47 -5.70 -5.28 -2.06
C SER A 47 -5.12 -6.11 -3.22
N PRO A 48 -5.95 -6.93 -3.92
CA PRO A 48 -5.50 -7.73 -5.05
C PRO A 48 -4.91 -6.86 -6.16
N THR A 49 -3.77 -7.27 -6.70
CA THR A 49 -3.16 -6.60 -7.86
C THR A 49 -3.83 -7.04 -9.16
N GLY A 50 -3.94 -6.09 -10.10
CA GLY A 50 -4.41 -6.34 -11.47
C GLY A 50 -3.25 -6.38 -12.45
N TYR A 51 -3.55 -6.11 -13.73
CA TYR A 51 -2.54 -5.98 -14.78
C TYR A 51 -1.56 -4.82 -14.44
N GLY A 52 -0.26 -5.11 -14.48
CA GLY A 52 0.80 -4.16 -14.11
C GLY A 52 1.24 -4.26 -12.65
N ASP A 53 0.68 -5.21 -11.88
CA ASP A 53 1.13 -5.65 -10.55
C ASP A 53 1.11 -4.55 -9.46
N SER A 54 0.57 -3.37 -9.78
CA SER A 54 0.50 -2.24 -8.85
C SER A 54 -0.52 -2.49 -7.73
N PRO A 55 -0.13 -2.36 -6.46
CA PRO A 55 -1.07 -2.45 -5.35
C PRO A 55 -2.08 -1.29 -5.31
N TYR A 56 -1.83 -0.22 -6.08
CA TYR A 56 -2.74 0.94 -6.20
C TYR A 56 -3.78 0.80 -7.31
N GLN A 57 -3.66 -0.24 -8.17
CA GLN A 57 -4.60 -0.55 -9.24
C GLN A 57 -5.30 -1.89 -8.96
N SER A 58 -6.11 -1.89 -7.90
CA SER A 58 -6.77 -3.11 -7.44
C SER A 58 -8.14 -3.33 -8.09
N CYS A 59 -8.50 -4.59 -8.27
CA CYS A 59 -9.86 -4.98 -8.69
C CYS A 59 -10.91 -4.85 -7.57
N SER A 60 -10.53 -4.47 -6.35
CA SER A 60 -11.44 -4.21 -5.22
C SER A 60 -10.83 -3.27 -4.21
N ALA A 61 -11.62 -2.34 -3.69
CA ALA A 61 -11.26 -1.47 -2.57
C ALA A 61 -11.37 -2.15 -1.19
N PHE A 62 -11.93 -3.36 -1.12
CA PHE A 62 -12.23 -4.09 0.12
C PHE A 62 -11.50 -5.43 0.23
N ALA A 63 -11.35 -6.14 -0.89
CA ALA A 63 -10.76 -7.48 -0.87
C ALA A 63 -9.26 -7.46 -0.59
N GLY A 64 -8.78 -8.51 0.08
CA GLY A 64 -7.37 -8.76 0.30
C GLY A 64 -6.72 -9.58 -0.82
N ASN A 65 -5.43 -9.38 -1.03
CA ASN A 65 -4.66 -10.06 -2.08
C ASN A 65 -4.36 -11.51 -1.70
N PRO A 66 -4.88 -12.49 -2.46
CA PRO A 66 -4.64 -13.91 -2.19
C PRO A 66 -3.16 -14.32 -2.23
N TYR A 67 -2.30 -13.52 -2.86
CA TYR A 67 -0.86 -13.78 -2.86
C TYR A 67 -0.23 -13.72 -1.47
N PHE A 68 -0.84 -13.03 -0.52
CA PHE A 68 -0.31 -12.91 0.84
C PHE A 68 -0.73 -14.05 1.78
N ILE A 69 -1.61 -14.95 1.34
CA ILE A 69 -2.00 -16.13 2.12
C ILE A 69 -0.76 -17.03 2.30
N ASP A 70 -0.41 -17.37 3.52
CA ASP A 70 0.71 -18.27 3.81
C ASP A 70 0.35 -19.72 3.48
N LEU A 71 1.13 -20.32 2.57
CA LEU A 71 0.90 -21.70 2.12
C LEU A 71 1.40 -22.73 3.15
N ASP A 72 2.37 -22.37 4.00
CA ASP A 72 2.79 -23.25 5.09
C ASP A 72 1.72 -23.34 6.18
N ALA A 73 0.97 -22.27 6.44
CA ALA A 73 -0.20 -22.34 7.31
C ALA A 73 -1.28 -23.26 6.73
N LEU A 74 -1.59 -23.16 5.43
CA LEU A 74 -2.53 -24.07 4.79
C LEU A 74 -2.06 -25.53 4.80
N LYS A 75 -0.75 -25.76 4.70
CA LYS A 75 -0.17 -27.09 4.87
C LYS A 75 -0.32 -27.60 6.31
N ALA A 76 -0.11 -26.75 7.31
CA ALA A 76 -0.31 -27.11 8.72
C ALA A 76 -1.79 -27.44 9.03
N GLU A 77 -2.73 -26.80 8.37
CA GLU A 77 -4.16 -27.12 8.42
C GLU A 77 -4.52 -28.44 7.68
N GLY A 78 -3.57 -29.09 7.01
CA GLY A 78 -3.80 -30.31 6.23
C GLY A 78 -4.46 -30.07 4.86
N LEU A 79 -4.52 -28.82 4.40
CA LEU A 79 -5.15 -28.44 3.11
C LEU A 79 -4.17 -28.60 1.93
N LEU A 80 -2.88 -28.66 2.22
CA LEU A 80 -1.80 -28.83 1.23
C LEU A 80 -0.77 -29.83 1.74
N THR A 81 -0.04 -30.45 0.81
CA THR A 81 1.10 -31.30 1.11
C THR A 81 2.41 -30.65 0.65
N ALA A 82 3.52 -31.03 1.27
CA ALA A 82 4.85 -30.59 0.85
C ALA A 82 5.16 -30.99 -0.61
N ALA A 83 4.65 -32.13 -1.07
CA ALA A 83 4.82 -32.59 -2.44
C ALA A 83 4.12 -31.68 -3.46
N GLN A 84 2.89 -31.22 -3.17
CA GLN A 84 2.15 -30.29 -4.01
C GLN A 84 2.88 -28.96 -4.13
N LEU A 85 3.38 -28.41 -3.01
CA LEU A 85 4.13 -27.14 -3.00
C LEU A 85 5.46 -27.24 -3.76
N LYS A 86 6.15 -28.38 -3.66
CA LYS A 86 7.42 -28.64 -4.37
C LYS A 86 7.23 -28.87 -5.88
N ALA A 87 6.05 -29.26 -6.31
CA ALA A 87 5.74 -29.52 -7.72
C ALA A 87 5.53 -28.25 -8.53
N GLU A 88 5.39 -27.10 -7.89
CA GLU A 88 5.15 -25.80 -8.56
C GLU A 88 6.43 -24.97 -8.63
N GLU A 89 6.45 -24.07 -9.61
CA GLU A 89 7.51 -23.08 -9.77
C GLU A 89 7.12 -21.76 -9.10
N TRP A 90 8.11 -21.09 -8.49
CA TRP A 90 7.89 -19.88 -7.69
C TRP A 90 8.74 -18.69 -8.15
N GLY A 91 9.34 -18.77 -9.34
CA GLY A 91 10.30 -17.83 -9.89
C GLY A 91 11.75 -18.27 -9.64
N GLU A 92 12.65 -17.79 -10.49
CA GLU A 92 14.07 -18.18 -10.44
C GLU A 92 14.88 -17.35 -9.43
N ASN A 93 14.55 -16.05 -9.30
CA ASN A 93 15.26 -15.11 -8.42
C ASN A 93 14.53 -14.95 -7.08
N PRO A 94 15.08 -15.43 -5.95
CA PRO A 94 14.44 -15.28 -4.64
C PRO A 94 14.36 -13.83 -4.14
N LEU A 95 15.10 -12.90 -4.77
CA LEU A 95 15.11 -11.48 -4.43
C LEU A 95 14.11 -10.66 -5.25
N GLU A 96 13.34 -11.31 -6.10
CA GLU A 96 12.33 -10.66 -6.94
C GLU A 96 11.03 -11.46 -6.96
N VAL A 97 9.93 -10.74 -7.14
CA VAL A 97 8.62 -11.34 -7.40
C VAL A 97 8.45 -11.52 -8.90
N ASP A 98 8.27 -12.76 -9.33
CA ASP A 98 7.83 -13.10 -10.69
C ASP A 98 6.30 -13.24 -10.70
N TYR A 99 5.60 -12.14 -10.97
CA TYR A 99 4.14 -12.11 -10.97
C TYR A 99 3.52 -13.03 -12.03
N GLY A 100 4.19 -13.23 -13.16
CA GLY A 100 3.73 -14.14 -14.22
C GLY A 100 3.69 -15.59 -13.76
N THR A 101 4.77 -16.06 -13.15
CA THR A 101 4.86 -17.39 -12.54
C THR A 101 3.87 -17.52 -11.37
N LEU A 102 3.78 -16.51 -10.50
CA LEU A 102 2.84 -16.52 -9.36
C LEU A 102 1.39 -16.63 -9.79
N TYR A 103 0.99 -15.89 -10.82
CA TYR A 103 -0.38 -15.94 -11.32
C TYR A 103 -0.82 -17.37 -11.66
N THR A 104 0.06 -18.14 -12.25
CA THR A 104 -0.22 -19.54 -12.62
C THR A 104 -0.14 -20.47 -11.42
N SER A 105 1.00 -20.50 -10.73
CA SER A 105 1.30 -21.47 -9.68
C SER A 105 0.47 -21.24 -8.42
N ARG A 106 0.34 -19.98 -7.99
CA ARG A 106 -0.32 -19.63 -6.73
C ARG A 106 -1.80 -19.99 -6.72
N TYR A 107 -2.53 -19.58 -7.75
CA TYR A 107 -3.97 -19.88 -7.82
C TYR A 107 -4.24 -21.37 -7.99
N LYS A 108 -3.39 -22.10 -8.71
CA LYS A 108 -3.49 -23.57 -8.82
C LYS A 108 -3.39 -24.24 -7.45
N VAL A 109 -2.40 -23.86 -6.64
CA VAL A 109 -2.23 -24.40 -5.28
C VAL A 109 -3.38 -23.99 -4.36
N LEU A 110 -3.84 -22.74 -4.43
CA LEU A 110 -4.96 -22.24 -3.62
C LEU A 110 -6.28 -22.97 -3.98
N ARG A 111 -6.50 -23.34 -5.25
CA ARG A 111 -7.64 -24.17 -5.66
C ARG A 111 -7.55 -25.58 -5.05
N THR A 112 -6.38 -26.16 -5.03
CA THR A 112 -6.14 -27.46 -4.36
C THR A 112 -6.46 -27.37 -2.87
N ALA A 113 -6.03 -26.31 -2.19
CA ALA A 113 -6.35 -26.07 -0.78
C ALA A 113 -7.86 -25.89 -0.55
N TYR A 114 -8.54 -25.17 -1.44
CA TYR A 114 -10.01 -25.00 -1.35
C TYR A 114 -10.75 -26.32 -1.49
N GLN A 115 -10.37 -27.17 -2.43
CA GLN A 115 -10.97 -28.49 -2.60
C GLN A 115 -10.79 -29.35 -1.34
N ALA A 116 -9.56 -29.42 -0.81
CA ALA A 116 -9.29 -30.14 0.42
C ALA A 116 -10.09 -29.59 1.62
N TRP A 117 -10.23 -28.27 1.72
CA TRP A 117 -11.05 -27.64 2.77
C TRP A 117 -12.52 -28.00 2.66
N ARG A 118 -13.09 -28.01 1.46
CA ARG A 118 -14.49 -28.46 1.23
C ARG A 118 -14.70 -29.91 1.62
N GLU A 119 -13.75 -30.79 1.27
CA GLU A 119 -13.79 -32.21 1.66
C GLU A 119 -13.73 -32.41 3.17
N GLN A 120 -12.88 -31.66 3.87
CA GLN A 120 -12.83 -31.67 5.33
C GLN A 120 -14.14 -31.21 5.95
N CYS A 121 -14.74 -30.12 5.44
CA CYS A 121 -16.03 -29.61 5.91
C CYS A 121 -17.15 -30.65 5.72
N ALA A 122 -17.23 -31.29 4.56
CA ALA A 122 -18.22 -32.32 4.27
C ALA A 122 -18.03 -33.58 5.14
N GLY A 123 -16.77 -33.98 5.40
CA GLY A 123 -16.44 -35.17 6.18
C GLY A 123 -16.77 -35.07 7.67
N GLN A 124 -16.68 -33.86 8.25
CA GLN A 124 -16.92 -33.66 9.69
C GLN A 124 -18.38 -33.81 10.12
N HIS A 125 -19.34 -33.51 9.25
CA HIS A 125 -20.76 -33.46 9.61
C HIS A 125 -21.68 -34.30 8.72
N GLY A 126 -21.13 -35.05 7.77
CA GLY A 126 -21.93 -35.87 6.85
C GLY A 126 -22.88 -35.08 5.94
N CYS A 127 -22.66 -33.78 5.84
CA CYS A 127 -23.45 -32.84 5.04
C CYS A 127 -22.53 -32.07 4.09
N ALA A 128 -22.84 -32.10 2.80
CA ALA A 128 -22.02 -31.46 1.76
C ALA A 128 -21.94 -29.91 1.86
N PHE A 129 -22.74 -29.31 2.73
CA PHE A 129 -22.91 -27.84 2.84
C PHE A 129 -22.59 -27.31 4.25
N TYR A 130 -21.91 -28.06 5.09
CA TYR A 130 -21.50 -27.56 6.39
C TYR A 130 -20.17 -26.80 6.24
N TYR A 131 -20.13 -25.58 6.74
CA TYR A 131 -18.92 -24.79 6.88
C TYR A 131 -18.67 -24.43 8.36
N PRO A 132 -17.42 -24.16 8.78
CA PRO A 132 -17.13 -23.76 10.15
C PRO A 132 -17.85 -22.46 10.55
N ASP A 133 -18.18 -22.33 11.85
CA ASP A 133 -18.91 -21.17 12.39
C ASP A 133 -18.16 -19.85 12.17
N ASP A 134 -16.84 -19.87 12.24
CA ASP A 134 -15.99 -18.71 11.97
C ASP A 134 -16.03 -18.27 10.50
N TYR A 135 -16.16 -19.22 9.56
CA TYR A 135 -16.39 -18.89 8.15
C TYR A 135 -17.76 -18.22 7.94
N TYR A 136 -18.81 -18.72 8.61
CA TYR A 136 -20.12 -18.08 8.54
C TYR A 136 -20.10 -16.69 9.18
N ALA A 137 -19.44 -16.53 10.33
CA ALA A 137 -19.28 -15.23 10.97
C ALA A 137 -18.53 -14.24 10.05
N PHE A 138 -17.44 -14.70 9.40
CA PHE A 138 -16.70 -13.90 8.42
C PHE A 138 -17.58 -13.49 7.23
N THR A 139 -18.29 -14.41 6.61
CA THR A 139 -19.13 -14.12 5.43
C THR A 139 -20.25 -13.15 5.77
N LEU A 140 -20.89 -13.32 6.92
CA LEU A 140 -21.95 -12.42 7.39
C LEU A 140 -21.42 -11.01 7.70
N ALA A 141 -20.27 -10.92 8.37
CA ALA A 141 -19.66 -9.63 8.71
C ALA A 141 -19.21 -8.84 7.46
N ASN A 142 -18.94 -9.53 6.36
CA ASN A 142 -18.42 -8.96 5.11
C ASN A 142 -19.43 -9.02 3.94
N GLU A 143 -20.68 -9.38 4.19
CA GLU A 143 -21.71 -9.57 3.16
C GLU A 143 -21.83 -8.39 2.21
N ALA A 144 -21.70 -7.17 2.72
CA ALA A 144 -21.87 -5.92 1.98
C ALA A 144 -20.92 -5.75 0.77
N TRP A 145 -19.78 -6.45 0.75
CA TRP A 145 -18.83 -6.39 -0.36
C TRP A 145 -18.42 -7.77 -0.88
N LEU A 146 -18.36 -8.79 -0.02
CA LEU A 146 -17.82 -10.11 -0.32
C LEU A 146 -18.64 -10.85 -1.40
N GLU A 147 -19.97 -10.74 -1.35
CA GLU A 147 -20.86 -11.37 -2.31
C GLU A 147 -20.65 -10.84 -3.74
N ASP A 148 -20.56 -9.52 -3.88
CA ASP A 148 -20.32 -8.91 -5.18
C ASP A 148 -18.89 -9.12 -5.67
N TYR A 149 -17.90 -9.11 -4.77
CA TYR A 149 -16.51 -9.41 -5.11
C TYR A 149 -16.36 -10.85 -5.62
N ALA A 150 -16.90 -11.83 -4.91
CA ALA A 150 -16.78 -13.23 -5.29
C ALA A 150 -17.49 -13.51 -6.62
N LEU A 151 -18.66 -12.91 -6.84
CA LEU A 151 -19.37 -12.98 -8.11
C LEU A 151 -18.60 -12.32 -9.25
N TYR A 152 -18.04 -11.12 -9.01
CA TYR A 152 -17.21 -10.40 -9.98
C TYR A 152 -15.99 -11.23 -10.41
N MET A 153 -15.29 -11.82 -9.46
CA MET A 153 -14.13 -12.66 -9.74
C MET A 153 -14.49 -13.96 -10.46
N ALA A 154 -15.64 -14.57 -10.15
CA ALA A 154 -16.14 -15.72 -10.89
C ALA A 154 -16.49 -15.35 -12.35
N LEU A 155 -17.12 -14.20 -12.57
CA LEU A 155 -17.37 -13.67 -13.92
C LEU A 155 -16.06 -13.36 -14.65
N LYS A 156 -15.06 -12.77 -13.99
CA LYS A 156 -13.72 -12.54 -14.58
C LYS A 156 -13.08 -13.86 -15.00
N THR A 157 -13.17 -14.89 -14.18
CA THR A 157 -12.65 -16.23 -14.50
C THR A 157 -13.32 -16.79 -15.75
N GLU A 158 -14.63 -16.75 -15.84
CA GLU A 158 -15.40 -17.22 -16.98
C GLU A 158 -15.07 -16.43 -18.27
N HIS A 159 -14.85 -15.12 -18.14
CA HIS A 159 -14.52 -14.24 -19.25
C HIS A 159 -13.00 -14.05 -19.44
N GLN A 160 -12.16 -15.01 -18.99
CA GLN A 160 -10.70 -15.02 -19.22
C GLN A 160 -10.01 -13.75 -18.71
N MET A 161 -10.42 -13.27 -17.55
CA MET A 161 -9.91 -12.06 -16.87
C MET A 161 -10.05 -10.76 -17.69
N LYS A 162 -10.90 -10.72 -18.71
CA LYS A 162 -11.22 -9.47 -19.43
C LYS A 162 -11.87 -8.45 -18.52
N SER A 163 -11.71 -7.17 -18.86
CA SER A 163 -12.41 -6.08 -18.17
C SER A 163 -13.91 -6.30 -18.17
N TRP A 164 -14.58 -5.92 -17.08
CA TRP A 164 -16.04 -6.00 -16.99
C TRP A 164 -16.74 -5.14 -18.07
N THR A 165 -16.10 -4.12 -18.57
CA THR A 165 -16.59 -3.28 -19.66
C THR A 165 -16.74 -4.04 -20.99
N ASP A 166 -15.99 -5.14 -21.14
CA ASP A 166 -15.99 -6.00 -22.33
C ASP A 166 -16.89 -7.24 -22.19
N TRP A 167 -17.56 -7.40 -21.04
CA TRP A 167 -18.46 -8.54 -20.82
C TRP A 167 -19.75 -8.40 -21.64
N PRO A 168 -20.48 -9.49 -21.86
CA PRO A 168 -21.84 -9.46 -22.39
C PRO A 168 -22.72 -8.45 -21.66
N ARG A 169 -23.57 -7.76 -22.39
CA ARG A 169 -24.38 -6.66 -21.86
C ARG A 169 -25.10 -7.00 -20.56
N GLU A 170 -25.71 -8.21 -20.48
CA GLU A 170 -26.44 -8.67 -19.31
C GLU A 170 -25.59 -8.70 -18.03
N TYR A 171 -24.32 -9.08 -18.12
CA TYR A 171 -23.40 -9.06 -16.98
C TYR A 171 -22.84 -7.66 -16.71
N ARG A 172 -22.49 -6.92 -17.79
CA ARG A 172 -22.01 -5.55 -17.68
C ARG A 172 -23.03 -4.61 -17.02
N THR A 173 -24.32 -4.76 -17.37
CA THR A 173 -25.41 -3.94 -16.81
C THR A 173 -26.06 -4.56 -15.58
N ARG A 174 -25.50 -5.66 -15.06
CA ARG A 174 -25.96 -6.36 -13.85
C ARG A 174 -27.43 -6.80 -13.93
N ASP A 175 -27.87 -7.38 -15.05
CA ASP A 175 -29.21 -7.96 -15.16
C ASP A 175 -29.43 -8.99 -14.05
N ALA A 176 -30.44 -8.77 -13.19
CA ALA A 176 -30.68 -9.59 -12.01
C ALA A 176 -30.95 -11.06 -12.35
N GLY A 177 -31.67 -11.32 -13.46
CA GLY A 177 -31.97 -12.69 -13.91
C GLY A 177 -30.71 -13.41 -14.44
N ALA A 178 -29.86 -12.71 -15.21
CA ALA A 178 -28.61 -13.26 -15.69
C ALA A 178 -27.66 -13.56 -14.53
N LEU A 179 -27.50 -12.64 -13.58
CA LEU A 179 -26.65 -12.85 -12.41
C LEU A 179 -27.16 -13.98 -11.51
N ALA A 180 -28.48 -14.13 -11.34
CA ALA A 180 -29.03 -15.24 -10.56
C ALA A 180 -28.74 -16.60 -11.21
N ARG A 181 -28.89 -16.70 -12.54
CA ARG A 181 -28.53 -17.92 -13.29
C ARG A 181 -27.04 -18.22 -13.20
N PHE A 182 -26.20 -17.19 -13.33
CA PHE A 182 -24.77 -17.36 -13.22
C PHE A 182 -24.35 -17.84 -11.83
N ARG A 183 -24.88 -17.23 -10.75
CA ARG A 183 -24.61 -17.66 -9.36
C ARG A 183 -24.94 -19.14 -9.17
N ALA A 184 -26.11 -19.59 -9.62
CA ALA A 184 -26.55 -20.98 -9.49
C ALA A 184 -25.67 -21.97 -10.27
N ALA A 185 -25.10 -21.53 -11.42
CA ALA A 185 -24.24 -22.38 -12.24
C ALA A 185 -22.76 -22.40 -11.77
N HIS A 186 -22.31 -21.38 -11.02
CA HIS A 186 -20.90 -21.18 -10.65
C HIS A 186 -20.68 -21.07 -9.13
N GLU A 187 -21.52 -21.73 -8.34
CA GLU A 187 -21.48 -21.70 -6.87
C GLU A 187 -20.10 -22.09 -6.34
N GLU A 188 -19.44 -23.09 -6.95
CA GLU A 188 -18.11 -23.54 -6.55
C GLU A 188 -17.03 -22.46 -6.77
N GLU A 189 -17.06 -21.80 -7.91
CA GLU A 189 -16.10 -20.71 -8.21
C GLU A 189 -16.30 -19.51 -7.28
N ILE A 190 -17.55 -19.13 -7.03
CA ILE A 190 -17.88 -18.08 -6.06
C ILE A 190 -17.41 -18.46 -4.65
N GLY A 191 -17.62 -19.71 -4.27
CA GLY A 191 -17.14 -20.25 -3.00
C GLY A 191 -15.63 -20.22 -2.86
N PHE A 192 -14.89 -20.49 -3.94
CA PHE A 192 -13.44 -20.38 -3.97
C PHE A 192 -12.97 -18.96 -3.64
N TRP A 193 -13.55 -17.93 -4.27
CA TRP A 193 -13.17 -16.55 -4.02
C TRP A 193 -13.52 -16.09 -2.59
N LYS A 194 -14.63 -16.56 -2.02
CA LYS A 194 -14.96 -16.32 -0.61
C LYS A 194 -13.96 -17.00 0.34
N PHE A 195 -13.59 -18.25 0.06
CA PHE A 195 -12.58 -18.98 0.84
C PHE A 195 -11.23 -18.24 0.86
N LEU A 196 -10.79 -17.69 -0.28
CA LEU A 196 -9.55 -16.92 -0.31
C LEU A 196 -9.60 -15.70 0.60
N GLN A 197 -10.73 -14.98 0.61
CA GLN A 197 -10.89 -13.81 1.49
C GLN A 197 -10.95 -14.21 2.96
N TYR A 198 -11.62 -15.32 3.29
CA TYR A 198 -11.62 -15.86 4.65
C TYR A 198 -10.23 -16.23 5.14
N LYS A 199 -9.42 -16.92 4.32
CA LYS A 199 -8.03 -17.26 4.69
C LYS A 199 -7.12 -16.04 4.79
N PHE A 200 -7.29 -15.07 3.91
CA PHE A 200 -6.61 -13.80 3.99
C PHE A 200 -6.92 -13.08 5.33
N ASP A 201 -8.20 -12.90 5.64
CA ASP A 201 -8.65 -12.19 6.85
C ASP A 201 -8.11 -12.87 8.12
N THR A 202 -8.27 -14.20 8.22
CA THR A 202 -7.81 -14.98 9.37
C THR A 202 -6.30 -14.83 9.59
N GLN A 203 -5.50 -14.96 8.54
CA GLN A 203 -4.05 -14.90 8.65
C GLN A 203 -3.56 -13.48 8.87
N TRP A 204 -4.15 -12.49 8.18
CA TRP A 204 -3.79 -11.08 8.40
C TRP A 204 -4.11 -10.62 9.81
N LYS A 205 -5.29 -10.97 10.32
CA LYS A 205 -5.66 -10.67 11.70
C LYS A 205 -4.64 -11.23 12.68
N ALA A 206 -4.17 -12.45 12.50
CA ALA A 206 -3.15 -13.05 13.36
C ALA A 206 -1.83 -12.25 13.32
N VAL A 207 -1.36 -11.80 12.16
CA VAL A 207 -0.15 -10.97 12.02
C VAL A 207 -0.36 -9.60 12.69
N LYS A 208 -1.50 -8.95 12.46
CA LYS A 208 -1.82 -7.65 13.06
C LYS A 208 -1.90 -7.73 14.58
N ASP A 209 -2.63 -8.71 15.11
CA ASP A 209 -2.75 -8.94 16.56
C ASP A 209 -1.38 -9.20 17.19
N TYR A 210 -0.50 -9.97 16.52
CA TYR A 210 0.87 -10.19 16.97
C TYR A 210 1.69 -8.89 16.98
N ALA A 211 1.61 -8.08 15.93
CA ALA A 211 2.28 -6.79 15.86
C ALA A 211 1.81 -5.85 16.98
N ASN A 212 0.49 -5.75 17.18
CA ASN A 212 -0.09 -4.90 18.22
C ASN A 212 0.30 -5.38 19.63
N ALA A 213 0.35 -6.70 19.87
CA ALA A 213 0.83 -7.27 21.14
C ALA A 213 2.30 -6.93 21.45
N LYS A 214 3.11 -6.67 20.41
CA LYS A 214 4.50 -6.20 20.51
C LYS A 214 4.63 -4.67 20.55
N GLY A 215 3.51 -3.94 20.56
CA GLY A 215 3.50 -2.47 20.52
C GLY A 215 3.75 -1.85 19.16
N VAL A 216 3.71 -2.65 18.07
CA VAL A 216 3.88 -2.20 16.70
C VAL A 216 2.52 -1.97 16.06
N LYS A 217 2.27 -0.75 15.57
CA LYS A 217 1.07 -0.37 14.81
C LYS A 217 1.30 -0.62 13.33
N ILE A 218 0.26 -1.05 12.63
CA ILE A 218 0.27 -1.18 11.19
C ILE A 218 -0.20 0.13 10.56
N LEU A 219 0.66 0.76 9.75
CA LEU A 219 0.29 1.87 8.90
C LEU A 219 0.02 1.34 7.49
N GLY A 220 -1.26 1.27 7.14
CA GLY A 220 -1.72 0.87 5.82
C GLY A 220 -1.85 2.05 4.86
N ASP A 221 -2.22 1.73 3.63
CA ASP A 221 -2.32 2.68 2.54
C ASP A 221 -3.54 2.39 1.67
N ILE A 222 -4.23 3.42 1.20
CA ILE A 222 -5.29 3.31 0.20
C ILE A 222 -5.15 4.41 -0.85
N PRO A 223 -5.29 4.09 -2.15
CA PRO A 223 -5.37 5.11 -3.18
C PRO A 223 -6.71 5.86 -3.07
N ILE A 224 -6.73 7.15 -3.41
CA ILE A 224 -8.00 7.90 -3.49
C ILE A 224 -8.97 7.23 -4.46
N TYR A 225 -8.53 6.89 -5.66
CA TYR A 225 -9.38 6.31 -6.70
C TYR A 225 -9.42 4.77 -6.62
N VAL A 226 -10.47 4.20 -7.23
CA VAL A 226 -10.55 2.76 -7.53
C VAL A 226 -10.10 2.52 -8.97
N SER A 227 -9.73 1.29 -9.29
CA SER A 227 -9.45 0.92 -10.68
C SER A 227 -10.73 0.93 -11.53
N ALA A 228 -10.59 1.29 -12.80
CA ALA A 228 -11.69 1.17 -13.77
C ALA A 228 -12.16 -0.28 -13.92
N ASP A 229 -11.24 -1.25 -13.89
CA ASP A 229 -11.55 -2.68 -13.89
C ASP A 229 -11.60 -3.22 -12.47
N SER A 230 -12.62 -2.80 -11.73
CA SER A 230 -12.86 -3.23 -10.35
C SER A 230 -14.33 -3.56 -10.10
N VAL A 231 -14.57 -4.37 -9.08
CA VAL A 231 -15.93 -4.64 -8.59
C VAL A 231 -16.62 -3.35 -8.14
N ASP A 232 -15.86 -2.44 -7.53
CA ASP A 232 -16.37 -1.15 -7.05
C ASP A 232 -16.95 -0.32 -8.19
N ALA A 233 -16.26 -0.28 -9.33
CA ALA A 233 -16.73 0.41 -10.52
C ALA A 233 -17.91 -0.32 -11.19
N TRP A 234 -17.90 -1.65 -11.19
CA TRP A 234 -18.97 -2.46 -11.76
C TRP A 234 -20.28 -2.40 -10.95
N VAL A 235 -20.18 -2.38 -9.62
CA VAL A 235 -21.33 -2.32 -8.71
C VAL A 235 -21.77 -0.89 -8.46
N GLY A 236 -20.81 0.02 -8.39
CA GLY A 236 -21.00 1.36 -7.83
C GLY A 236 -21.84 2.32 -8.67
N GLY A 237 -22.08 2.04 -9.96
CA GLY A 237 -22.94 2.84 -10.84
C GLY A 237 -22.96 4.35 -10.52
N PRO A 238 -23.97 4.82 -9.76
CA PRO A 238 -24.14 6.25 -9.44
C PRO A 238 -22.99 6.89 -8.64
N LEU A 239 -22.08 6.10 -8.05
CA LEU A 239 -20.92 6.61 -7.32
C LEU A 239 -19.89 7.26 -8.23
N PHE A 240 -19.92 6.93 -9.53
CA PHE A 240 -18.94 7.39 -10.51
C PHE A 240 -19.59 8.23 -11.61
N GLU A 241 -18.76 9.00 -12.32
CA GLU A 241 -19.20 9.80 -13.46
C GLU A 241 -19.36 8.89 -14.69
N LEU A 242 -20.58 8.43 -14.92
CA LEU A 242 -20.95 7.59 -16.06
C LEU A 242 -21.73 8.39 -17.12
N ASP A 243 -21.55 8.00 -18.38
CA ASP A 243 -22.40 8.45 -19.49
C ASP A 243 -23.76 7.71 -19.52
N GLY A 244 -24.64 8.07 -20.44
CA GLY A 244 -25.95 7.44 -20.59
C GLY A 244 -25.93 5.96 -20.96
N GLU A 245 -24.76 5.41 -21.30
CA GLU A 245 -24.56 3.97 -21.61
C GLU A 245 -23.81 3.23 -20.50
N GLY A 246 -23.56 3.88 -19.37
CA GLY A 246 -22.87 3.29 -18.22
C GLY A 246 -21.35 3.16 -18.41
N ARG A 247 -20.76 3.97 -19.32
CA ARG A 247 -19.31 4.05 -19.49
C ARG A 247 -18.78 5.27 -18.74
N PHE A 248 -17.51 5.26 -18.37
CA PHE A 248 -16.88 6.42 -17.71
C PHE A 248 -16.90 7.63 -18.65
N ALA A 249 -17.43 8.73 -18.16
CA ALA A 249 -17.47 10.00 -18.89
C ALA A 249 -16.12 10.71 -18.83
N ARG A 250 -15.49 10.66 -17.66
CA ARG A 250 -14.18 11.26 -17.38
C ARG A 250 -13.37 10.34 -16.49
N VAL A 251 -12.03 10.49 -16.55
CA VAL A 251 -11.07 9.72 -15.76
C VAL A 251 -10.05 10.61 -15.07
N ALA A 252 -9.42 10.07 -14.03
CA ALA A 252 -8.42 10.77 -13.23
C ALA A 252 -7.04 10.78 -13.90
N GLY A 253 -6.24 11.76 -13.52
CA GLY A 253 -4.84 11.89 -13.88
C GLY A 253 -4.22 13.13 -13.25
N CYS A 254 -3.04 13.51 -13.76
CA CYS A 254 -2.36 14.76 -13.42
C CYS A 254 -2.15 15.61 -14.67
N PRO A 255 -2.18 16.95 -14.56
CA PRO A 255 -1.89 17.82 -15.68
C PRO A 255 -0.44 17.68 -16.16
N PRO A 256 -0.12 18.14 -17.36
CA PRO A 256 1.26 18.36 -17.79
C PRO A 256 2.03 19.19 -16.78
N ASP A 257 3.25 18.78 -16.48
CA ASP A 257 4.16 19.46 -15.58
C ASP A 257 5.59 19.46 -16.13
N TYR A 258 6.55 19.91 -15.32
CA TYR A 258 7.97 19.94 -15.72
C TYR A 258 8.54 18.53 -15.99
N PHE A 259 8.00 17.48 -15.36
CA PHE A 259 8.48 16.11 -15.47
C PHE A 259 7.79 15.32 -16.59
N SER A 260 6.54 15.70 -16.96
CA SER A 260 5.74 15.03 -17.98
C SER A 260 4.99 16.06 -18.85
N ALA A 261 5.46 16.24 -20.08
CA ALA A 261 4.82 17.16 -21.03
C ALA A 261 3.38 16.75 -21.42
N ASP A 262 3.06 15.45 -21.32
CA ASP A 262 1.73 14.90 -21.60
C ASP A 262 0.87 14.74 -20.33
N GLY A 263 1.43 15.06 -19.16
CA GLY A 263 0.83 14.77 -17.87
C GLY A 263 0.78 13.25 -17.60
N GLN A 264 -0.03 12.85 -16.64
CA GLN A 264 -0.23 11.44 -16.31
C GLN A 264 -1.70 11.07 -16.49
N LEU A 265 -1.98 10.11 -17.35
CA LEU A 265 -3.32 9.55 -17.56
C LEU A 265 -3.44 8.26 -16.73
N TRP A 266 -4.10 8.33 -15.57
CA TRP A 266 -4.23 7.17 -14.68
C TRP A 266 -5.39 6.25 -15.07
N GLY A 267 -6.43 6.81 -15.70
CA GLY A 267 -7.56 6.03 -16.19
C GLY A 267 -8.58 5.58 -15.13
N ASN A 268 -8.40 5.97 -13.88
CA ASN A 268 -9.33 5.67 -12.79
C ASN A 268 -10.64 6.45 -12.98
N PRO A 269 -11.82 5.86 -12.69
CA PRO A 269 -13.09 6.58 -12.75
C PRO A 269 -13.14 7.70 -11.71
N LEU A 270 -13.74 8.83 -12.10
CA LEU A 270 -13.98 9.94 -11.18
C LEU A 270 -15.25 9.70 -10.37
N TYR A 271 -15.21 10.13 -9.09
CA TYR A 271 -16.37 10.07 -8.21
C TYR A 271 -17.41 11.11 -8.57
N HIS A 272 -18.67 10.72 -8.58
CA HIS A 272 -19.81 11.63 -8.67
C HIS A 272 -20.10 12.24 -7.29
N TRP A 273 -19.30 13.23 -6.88
CA TRP A 273 -19.35 13.83 -5.55
C TRP A 273 -20.74 14.34 -5.12
N PRO A 274 -21.59 14.89 -6.02
CA PRO A 274 -22.97 15.25 -5.65
C PRO A 274 -23.78 14.05 -5.14
N TYR A 275 -23.65 12.87 -5.75
CA TYR A 275 -24.33 11.68 -5.28
C TYR A 275 -23.74 11.16 -3.95
N HIS A 276 -22.43 11.19 -3.80
CA HIS A 276 -21.79 10.86 -2.51
C HIS A 276 -22.29 11.76 -1.39
N LYS A 277 -22.41 13.06 -1.62
CA LYS A 277 -22.96 14.01 -0.65
C LYS A 277 -24.42 13.71 -0.33
N GLN A 278 -25.24 13.43 -1.33
CA GLN A 278 -26.66 13.08 -1.17
C GLN A 278 -26.85 11.82 -0.32
N THR A 279 -25.95 10.84 -0.42
CA THR A 279 -25.96 9.59 0.34
C THR A 279 -25.17 9.67 1.65
N GLY A 280 -24.79 10.87 2.11
CA GLY A 280 -24.00 11.06 3.33
C GLY A 280 -22.62 10.40 3.26
N TYR A 281 -22.04 10.29 2.07
CA TYR A 281 -20.75 9.63 1.82
C TYR A 281 -20.70 8.17 2.30
N ALA A 282 -21.82 7.45 2.29
CA ALA A 282 -21.94 6.12 2.87
C ALA A 282 -20.89 5.13 2.36
N TRP A 283 -20.57 5.14 1.05
CA TRP A 283 -19.54 4.27 0.48
C TRP A 283 -18.14 4.59 1.04
N TRP A 284 -17.78 5.87 1.17
CA TRP A 284 -16.52 6.28 1.78
C TRP A 284 -16.43 5.94 3.27
N VAL A 285 -17.55 6.07 3.99
CA VAL A 285 -17.63 5.63 5.39
C VAL A 285 -17.37 4.14 5.51
N GLN A 286 -17.95 3.32 4.63
CA GLN A 286 -17.69 1.87 4.60
C GLN A 286 -16.24 1.56 4.25
N ARG A 287 -15.68 2.21 3.23
CA ARG A 287 -14.29 2.01 2.79
C ARG A 287 -13.29 2.33 3.89
N VAL A 288 -13.42 3.48 4.53
CA VAL A 288 -12.51 3.90 5.61
C VAL A 288 -12.71 3.04 6.86
N ARG A 289 -13.96 2.68 7.22
CA ARG A 289 -14.24 1.73 8.32
C ARG A 289 -13.56 0.39 8.08
N HIS A 290 -13.68 -0.15 6.88
CA HIS A 290 -13.04 -1.42 6.51
C HIS A 290 -11.52 -1.31 6.59
N ALA A 291 -10.92 -0.27 6.03
CA ALA A 291 -9.49 -0.03 6.10
C ALA A 291 -8.98 0.09 7.55
N LEU A 292 -9.72 0.79 8.43
CA LEU A 292 -9.37 0.90 9.87
C LEU A 292 -9.60 -0.40 10.65
N GLY A 293 -10.37 -1.35 10.13
CA GLY A 293 -10.41 -2.74 10.63
C GLY A 293 -9.12 -3.51 10.32
N ILE A 294 -8.56 -3.27 9.14
CA ILE A 294 -7.34 -3.92 8.65
C ILE A 294 -6.07 -3.25 9.20
N TYR A 295 -6.05 -1.92 9.36
CA TYR A 295 -4.89 -1.11 9.74
C TYR A 295 -5.14 -0.35 11.05
N ASP A 296 -4.08 0.09 11.73
CA ASP A 296 -4.15 0.95 12.92
C ASP A 296 -4.02 2.43 12.57
N LEU A 297 -3.28 2.73 11.50
CA LEU A 297 -3.09 4.05 10.90
C LEU A 297 -3.33 3.92 9.41
N LEU A 298 -3.84 4.95 8.76
CA LEU A 298 -4.19 4.91 7.34
C LEU A 298 -3.56 6.07 6.59
N ARG A 299 -2.68 5.80 5.62
CA ARG A 299 -2.27 6.79 4.62
C ARG A 299 -3.31 6.83 3.51
N ILE A 300 -3.72 8.02 3.12
CA ILE A 300 -4.53 8.20 1.92
C ILE A 300 -3.65 8.84 0.86
N ASP A 301 -3.45 8.10 -0.22
CA ASP A 301 -2.68 8.51 -1.38
C ASP A 301 -3.43 9.57 -2.19
N HIS A 302 -2.68 10.53 -2.74
CA HIS A 302 -3.18 11.66 -3.52
C HIS A 302 -4.27 12.48 -2.80
N PHE A 303 -4.01 12.87 -1.55
CA PHE A 303 -4.95 13.64 -0.70
C PHE A 303 -5.45 14.94 -1.36
N ARG A 304 -4.60 15.59 -2.19
CA ARG A 304 -5.03 16.82 -2.89
C ARG A 304 -6.29 16.62 -3.74
N GLY A 305 -6.56 15.39 -4.22
CA GLY A 305 -7.73 15.06 -5.02
C GLY A 305 -9.07 15.28 -4.30
N PHE A 306 -9.05 15.43 -2.97
CA PHE A 306 -10.24 15.82 -2.21
C PHE A 306 -10.48 17.34 -2.22
N ASP A 307 -9.46 18.16 -2.52
CA ASP A 307 -9.61 19.59 -2.72
C ASP A 307 -9.93 19.89 -4.19
N THR A 308 -9.00 19.52 -5.06
CA THR A 308 -9.12 19.69 -6.51
C THR A 308 -8.49 18.50 -7.22
N TYR A 309 -9.14 18.01 -8.26
CA TYR A 309 -8.69 16.89 -9.05
C TYR A 309 -8.67 17.18 -10.54
N TRP A 310 -7.76 16.54 -11.27
CA TRP A 310 -7.63 16.70 -12.72
C TRP A 310 -8.55 15.72 -13.45
N ALA A 311 -9.58 16.24 -14.09
CA ALA A 311 -10.61 15.46 -14.79
C ALA A 311 -10.34 15.45 -16.30
N ILE A 312 -10.07 14.28 -16.86
CA ILE A 312 -9.71 14.08 -18.26
C ILE A 312 -10.89 13.41 -18.97
N PRO A 313 -11.32 13.88 -20.16
CA PRO A 313 -12.34 13.18 -20.95
C PRO A 313 -11.93 11.72 -21.21
N ALA A 314 -12.83 10.77 -20.99
CA ALA A 314 -12.54 9.36 -21.25
C ALA A 314 -12.19 9.14 -22.73
N GLY A 315 -11.25 8.22 -22.99
CA GLY A 315 -10.74 7.96 -24.34
C GLY A 315 -9.65 8.92 -24.83
N SER A 316 -9.24 9.91 -24.00
CA SER A 316 -8.06 10.74 -24.29
C SER A 316 -6.79 9.89 -24.30
N SER A 317 -5.84 10.23 -25.18
CA SER A 317 -4.52 9.58 -25.26
C SER A 317 -3.48 10.20 -24.31
N THR A 318 -3.72 11.42 -23.83
CA THR A 318 -2.86 12.17 -22.91
C THR A 318 -3.70 12.90 -21.87
N ALA A 319 -3.05 13.44 -20.85
CA ALA A 319 -3.72 14.22 -19.82
C ALA A 319 -3.89 15.73 -20.18
N CYS A 320 -3.40 16.18 -21.35
CA CYS A 320 -3.36 17.59 -21.72
C CYS A 320 -4.75 18.26 -21.77
N ASN A 321 -5.80 17.53 -22.12
CA ASN A 321 -7.15 18.07 -22.30
C ASN A 321 -8.02 18.02 -21.04
N GLY A 322 -7.41 17.78 -19.88
CA GLY A 322 -8.12 17.75 -18.60
C GLY A 322 -8.52 19.14 -18.11
N LYS A 323 -9.27 19.17 -17.01
CA LYS A 323 -9.68 20.37 -16.30
C LYS A 323 -9.62 20.14 -14.79
N TRP A 324 -9.29 21.18 -14.04
CA TRP A 324 -9.42 21.16 -12.59
C TRP A 324 -10.89 21.23 -12.18
N GLU A 325 -11.28 20.30 -11.32
CA GLU A 325 -12.61 20.23 -10.70
C GLU A 325 -12.48 20.28 -9.18
N ILE A 326 -13.51 20.74 -8.50
CA ILE A 326 -13.53 20.89 -7.05
C ILE A 326 -13.99 19.56 -6.42
N GLY A 327 -13.21 19.06 -5.46
CA GLY A 327 -13.51 17.89 -4.66
C GLY A 327 -14.47 18.15 -3.49
N PRO A 328 -14.75 17.14 -2.66
CA PRO A 328 -15.71 17.23 -1.55
C PRO A 328 -15.18 18.02 -0.35
N ARG A 329 -13.89 18.27 -0.26
CA ARG A 329 -13.21 18.99 0.82
C ARG A 329 -13.62 18.44 2.22
N MET A 330 -13.81 19.33 3.18
CA MET A 330 -14.19 18.99 4.55
C MET A 330 -15.56 18.32 4.67
N ASP A 331 -16.45 18.46 3.69
CA ASP A 331 -17.75 17.78 3.72
C ASP A 331 -17.60 16.26 3.89
N LEU A 332 -16.65 15.66 3.16
CA LEU A 332 -16.32 14.24 3.29
C LEU A 332 -15.73 13.91 4.67
N PHE A 333 -14.71 14.65 5.11
CA PHE A 333 -14.01 14.34 6.37
C PHE A 333 -14.89 14.55 7.59
N ASN A 334 -15.76 15.56 7.57
CA ASN A 334 -16.79 15.76 8.59
C ASN A 334 -17.78 14.58 8.67
N ALA A 335 -18.20 14.04 7.52
CA ALA A 335 -19.07 12.86 7.48
C ALA A 335 -18.35 11.60 7.99
N LEU A 336 -17.08 11.41 7.62
CA LEU A 336 -16.25 10.31 8.12
C LEU A 336 -16.06 10.40 9.64
N GLU A 337 -15.71 11.57 10.17
CA GLU A 337 -15.51 11.78 11.61
C GLU A 337 -16.81 11.60 12.39
N ALA A 338 -17.93 12.09 11.88
CA ALA A 338 -19.25 11.89 12.49
C ALA A 338 -19.63 10.39 12.57
N ALA A 339 -19.24 9.58 11.58
CA ALA A 339 -19.58 8.16 11.52
C ALA A 339 -18.59 7.24 12.23
N LEU A 340 -17.31 7.62 12.31
CA LEU A 340 -16.19 6.74 12.72
C LEU A 340 -15.43 7.28 13.94
N GLY A 341 -15.70 8.51 14.37
CA GLY A 341 -14.93 9.19 15.41
C GLY A 341 -13.59 9.71 14.87
N LYS A 342 -12.61 9.86 15.75
CA LYS A 342 -11.29 10.38 15.39
C LYS A 342 -10.63 9.49 14.34
N LEU A 343 -10.20 10.11 13.25
CA LEU A 343 -9.61 9.44 12.11
C LEU A 343 -8.07 9.40 12.24
N PRO A 344 -7.44 8.22 12.33
CA PRO A 344 -5.99 8.09 12.37
C PRO A 344 -5.40 8.12 10.94
N ILE A 345 -5.68 9.21 10.21
CA ILE A 345 -5.31 9.38 8.80
C ILE A 345 -4.01 10.18 8.70
N ILE A 346 -3.18 9.82 7.72
CA ILE A 346 -2.02 10.55 7.21
C ILE A 346 -2.35 10.95 5.77
N ALA A 347 -2.24 12.23 5.47
CA ALA A 347 -2.51 12.76 4.15
C ALA A 347 -1.23 12.75 3.29
N GLU A 348 -1.28 12.12 2.13
CA GLU A 348 -0.21 12.31 1.16
C GLU A 348 -0.44 13.64 0.43
N ASP A 349 0.34 14.65 0.82
CA ASP A 349 0.30 16.04 0.36
C ASP A 349 1.53 16.41 -0.48
N LEU A 350 2.06 15.45 -1.24
CA LEU A 350 3.24 15.67 -2.08
C LEU A 350 2.88 16.35 -3.41
N GLY A 351 3.88 16.93 -4.07
CA GLY A 351 3.73 17.64 -5.33
C GLY A 351 3.44 19.13 -5.18
N GLU A 352 2.86 19.74 -6.21
CA GLU A 352 2.54 21.17 -6.21
C GLU A 352 1.26 21.46 -5.41
N LEU A 353 1.42 22.10 -4.25
CA LEU A 353 0.33 22.44 -3.35
C LEU A 353 -0.15 23.87 -3.57
N VAL A 354 -1.36 24.01 -4.08
CA VAL A 354 -2.07 25.30 -4.11
C VAL A 354 -2.59 25.68 -2.71
N PRO A 355 -2.87 26.96 -2.42
CA PRO A 355 -3.30 27.41 -1.09
C PRO A 355 -4.50 26.64 -0.53
N SER A 356 -5.49 26.30 -1.36
CA SER A 356 -6.69 25.58 -0.92
C SER A 356 -6.43 24.16 -0.43
N VAL A 357 -5.42 23.47 -0.98
CA VAL A 357 -4.99 22.16 -0.49
C VAL A 357 -4.34 22.28 0.89
N ARG A 358 -3.55 23.34 1.12
CA ARG A 358 -2.96 23.63 2.44
C ARG A 358 -4.03 23.97 3.48
N GLU A 359 -5.07 24.70 3.09
CA GLU A 359 -6.23 24.99 3.93
C GLU A 359 -6.96 23.70 4.29
N LEU A 360 -7.26 22.83 3.31
CA LEU A 360 -7.90 21.53 3.55
C LEU A 360 -7.08 20.67 4.52
N LEU A 361 -5.75 20.61 4.34
CA LEU A 361 -4.87 19.87 5.24
C LEU A 361 -4.92 20.43 6.67
N ALA A 362 -4.88 21.76 6.81
CA ALA A 362 -4.95 22.43 8.10
C ALA A 362 -6.31 22.17 8.80
N ASP A 363 -7.41 22.31 8.06
CA ASP A 363 -8.77 22.10 8.55
C ASP A 363 -9.01 20.63 8.98
N SER A 364 -8.47 19.67 8.23
CA SER A 364 -8.56 18.24 8.55
C SER A 364 -7.74 17.85 9.77
N THR A 365 -6.75 18.66 10.16
CA THR A 365 -5.75 18.35 11.21
C THR A 365 -4.90 17.10 10.94
N PHE A 366 -4.98 16.51 9.77
CA PHE A 366 -4.19 15.34 9.43
C PHE A 366 -2.70 15.70 9.27
N PRO A 367 -1.77 14.85 9.70
CA PRO A 367 -0.36 15.02 9.36
C PRO A 367 -0.13 14.85 7.85
N GLY A 368 0.54 15.80 7.24
CA GLY A 368 1.07 15.67 5.89
C GLY A 368 2.43 14.95 5.87
N MET A 369 3.01 14.78 4.69
CA MET A 369 4.27 14.09 4.47
C MET A 369 5.40 15.04 4.10
N LYS A 370 6.62 14.74 4.52
CA LYS A 370 7.85 15.45 4.11
C LYS A 370 8.90 14.44 3.65
N VAL A 371 9.44 14.64 2.45
CA VAL A 371 10.38 13.73 1.80
C VAL A 371 11.72 14.42 1.59
N LEU A 372 12.79 13.91 2.21
CA LEU A 372 14.11 14.56 2.18
C LEU A 372 14.76 14.58 0.79
N GLN A 373 14.48 13.60 -0.06
CA GLN A 373 14.99 13.63 -1.44
C GLN A 373 14.53 14.86 -2.23
N PHE A 374 13.45 15.53 -1.82
CA PHE A 374 12.95 16.76 -2.45
C PHE A 374 13.54 18.04 -1.83
N ALA A 375 14.31 17.93 -0.75
CA ALA A 375 14.79 19.08 0.02
C ALA A 375 15.93 19.88 -0.64
N PHE A 376 16.78 19.23 -1.45
CA PHE A 376 18.09 19.75 -1.78
C PHE A 376 18.21 20.39 -3.17
N GLY A 377 17.12 20.56 -3.91
CA GLY A 377 17.12 21.22 -5.22
C GLY A 377 17.48 22.71 -5.21
N GLY A 378 17.52 23.31 -4.01
CA GLY A 378 17.88 24.71 -3.76
C GLY A 378 16.70 25.58 -3.35
N GLY A 379 17.01 26.76 -2.81
CA GLY A 379 16.04 27.66 -2.21
C GLY A 379 15.53 27.16 -0.86
N ASP A 380 14.69 28.00 -0.25
CA ASP A 380 13.94 27.63 0.96
C ASP A 380 12.69 26.86 0.56
N ASN A 381 12.51 25.65 1.09
CA ASN A 381 11.36 24.82 0.81
C ASN A 381 10.92 24.01 2.02
N GLU A 382 9.70 23.51 1.99
CA GLU A 382 9.04 22.82 3.11
C GLU A 382 9.63 21.42 3.42
N TYR A 383 10.45 20.85 2.56
CA TYR A 383 11.09 19.55 2.75
C TYR A 383 12.42 19.64 3.51
N LEU A 384 12.98 20.84 3.66
CA LEU A 384 14.19 21.05 4.47
C LEU A 384 13.89 20.77 5.96
N PRO A 385 14.73 19.99 6.66
CA PRO A 385 14.48 19.59 8.05
C PRO A 385 14.15 20.72 9.01
N HIS A 386 14.74 21.92 8.84
CA HIS A 386 14.46 23.09 9.70
C HIS A 386 13.10 23.73 9.45
N ASN A 387 12.42 23.42 8.32
CA ASN A 387 11.07 23.87 8.00
C ASN A 387 9.98 22.86 8.36
N HIS A 388 10.36 21.69 8.87
CA HIS A 388 9.36 20.69 9.26
C HIS A 388 8.49 21.18 10.42
N VAL A 389 7.25 20.75 10.44
CA VAL A 389 6.28 20.95 11.53
C VAL A 389 6.13 19.70 12.36
N LYS A 390 5.65 19.83 13.61
CA LYS A 390 5.45 18.66 14.49
C LYS A 390 4.40 17.69 13.92
N ASN A 391 3.31 18.21 13.38
CA ASN A 391 2.21 17.40 12.84
C ASN A 391 2.50 16.98 11.38
N CYS A 392 3.56 16.23 11.17
CA CYS A 392 3.87 15.61 9.88
C CYS A 392 4.54 14.25 10.06
N VAL A 393 4.67 13.52 8.97
CA VAL A 393 5.45 12.29 8.86
C VAL A 393 6.62 12.54 7.91
N VAL A 394 7.84 12.29 8.36
CA VAL A 394 9.05 12.50 7.58
C VAL A 394 9.56 11.18 7.01
N TYR A 395 9.90 11.21 5.75
CA TYR A 395 10.52 10.12 5.01
C TYR A 395 11.87 10.58 4.43
N PRO A 396 12.93 9.78 4.47
CA PRO A 396 14.10 10.07 3.63
C PRO A 396 13.76 9.93 2.13
N GLY A 397 12.99 8.92 1.77
CA GLY A 397 12.34 8.64 0.50
C GLY A 397 11.15 7.73 0.74
N THR A 398 10.16 7.71 -0.17
CA THR A 398 9.00 6.81 -0.15
C THR A 398 9.22 5.63 -1.09
N HIS A 399 8.22 4.75 -1.22
CA HIS A 399 8.21 3.66 -2.20
C HIS A 399 8.23 4.13 -3.67
N ASP A 400 7.89 5.40 -3.93
CA ASP A 400 7.93 6.03 -5.27
C ASP A 400 9.26 6.72 -5.56
N ASN A 401 10.14 6.81 -4.57
CA ASN A 401 11.48 7.34 -4.72
C ASN A 401 12.48 6.19 -4.85
N THR A 402 13.61 6.46 -5.49
CA THR A 402 14.71 5.50 -5.47
C THR A 402 15.32 5.40 -4.07
N THR A 403 16.14 4.36 -3.81
CA THR A 403 16.82 4.20 -2.51
C THR A 403 17.79 5.37 -2.26
N LEU A 404 18.09 5.67 -1.01
CA LEU A 404 19.03 6.76 -0.67
C LEU A 404 20.42 6.55 -1.28
N THR A 405 20.87 5.30 -1.34
CA THR A 405 22.16 4.97 -1.97
C THR A 405 22.12 5.28 -3.47
N ASP A 406 21.05 4.86 -4.16
CA ASP A 406 20.89 5.12 -5.59
C ASP A 406 20.63 6.60 -5.89
N TRP A 407 19.87 7.29 -5.03
CA TRP A 407 19.69 8.73 -5.13
C TRP A 407 21.03 9.46 -5.11
N TRP A 408 21.89 9.13 -4.15
CA TRP A 408 23.22 9.76 -4.05
C TRP A 408 24.12 9.44 -5.24
N VAL A 409 24.10 8.19 -5.71
CA VAL A 409 25.02 7.74 -6.77
C VAL A 409 24.56 8.21 -8.14
N ASN A 410 23.27 8.00 -8.48
CA ASN A 410 22.77 8.08 -9.84
C ASN A 410 21.74 9.17 -10.09
N SER A 411 20.86 9.49 -9.11
CA SER A 411 19.65 10.28 -9.38
C SER A 411 19.82 11.75 -9.03
N ALA A 412 20.51 12.07 -7.91
CA ALA A 412 20.71 13.45 -7.48
C ALA A 412 21.65 14.21 -8.43
N THR A 413 21.26 15.40 -8.80
CA THR A 413 22.11 16.33 -9.55
C THR A 413 23.34 16.75 -8.72
N GLU A 414 24.40 17.23 -9.38
CA GLU A 414 25.59 17.74 -8.68
C GLU A 414 25.25 18.89 -7.72
N LYS A 415 24.25 19.70 -8.06
CA LYS A 415 23.75 20.77 -7.19
C LYS A 415 23.08 20.21 -5.94
N GLU A 416 22.23 19.22 -6.08
CA GLU A 416 21.56 18.56 -4.95
C GLU A 416 22.55 17.86 -4.04
N LYS A 417 23.52 17.14 -4.61
CA LYS A 417 24.61 16.50 -3.84
C LYS A 417 25.42 17.53 -3.05
N ALA A 418 25.78 18.64 -3.69
CA ALA A 418 26.56 19.70 -3.02
C ALA A 418 25.75 20.37 -1.89
N THR A 419 24.47 20.65 -2.14
CA THR A 419 23.56 21.22 -1.13
C THR A 419 23.36 20.25 0.03
N ALA A 420 23.05 18.99 -0.26
CA ALA A 420 22.87 17.97 0.76
C ALA A 420 24.14 17.73 1.58
N ALA A 421 25.31 17.61 0.93
CA ALA A 421 26.58 17.40 1.62
C ALA A 421 26.91 18.53 2.59
N ALA A 422 26.71 19.78 2.16
CA ALA A 422 26.93 20.95 3.01
C ALA A 422 25.92 21.02 4.16
N TYR A 423 24.64 20.82 3.86
CA TYR A 423 23.55 20.86 4.85
C TYR A 423 23.70 19.77 5.92
N LEU A 424 24.13 18.59 5.52
CA LEU A 424 24.33 17.42 6.40
C LEU A 424 25.71 17.39 7.05
N HIS A 425 26.51 18.46 6.91
CA HIS A 425 27.87 18.59 7.46
C HIS A 425 28.87 17.50 7.02
N LEU A 426 28.66 16.95 5.82
CA LEU A 426 29.59 15.98 5.20
C LEU A 426 30.74 16.68 4.49
N THR A 427 30.59 17.98 4.19
CA THR A 427 31.54 18.84 3.53
C THR A 427 31.51 20.25 4.14
N PRO A 428 32.45 21.17 3.82
CA PRO A 428 32.31 22.59 4.13
C PRO A 428 31.04 23.19 3.50
N CYS A 429 30.57 24.35 4.01
CA CYS A 429 29.36 25.03 3.55
C CYS A 429 29.37 25.43 2.07
N LYS A 430 30.52 25.52 1.42
CA LYS A 430 30.69 25.77 -0.02
C LYS A 430 31.65 24.72 -0.58
N PRO A 431 31.18 23.49 -0.80
CA PRO A 431 32.07 22.41 -1.22
C PRO A 431 32.51 22.59 -2.67
N THR A 432 33.74 22.17 -2.94
CA THR A 432 34.20 21.92 -4.31
C THR A 432 33.63 20.61 -4.85
N ALA A 433 33.56 20.45 -6.16
CA ALA A 433 33.15 19.20 -6.78
C ALA A 433 33.97 17.98 -6.30
N LYS A 434 35.28 18.20 -6.01
CA LYS A 434 36.17 17.15 -5.48
C LYS A 434 35.77 16.72 -4.07
N GLU A 435 35.37 17.65 -3.21
CA GLU A 435 34.92 17.35 -1.84
C GLU A 435 33.57 16.60 -1.87
N VAL A 436 32.63 17.01 -2.73
CA VAL A 436 31.37 16.29 -2.91
C VAL A 436 31.60 14.87 -3.43
N ALA A 437 32.48 14.71 -4.43
CA ALA A 437 32.83 13.41 -4.99
C ALA A 437 33.56 12.48 -4.00
N ALA A 438 34.15 13.04 -2.94
CA ALA A 438 34.81 12.27 -1.88
C ALA A 438 33.85 11.73 -0.82
N VAL A 439 32.58 12.19 -0.77
CA VAL A 439 31.57 11.70 0.15
C VAL A 439 31.14 10.29 -0.26
N LYS A 440 31.30 9.34 0.64
CA LYS A 440 30.88 7.96 0.36
C LYS A 440 29.34 7.85 0.37
N PRO A 441 28.76 7.04 -0.51
CA PRO A 441 27.31 6.85 -0.55
C PRO A 441 26.70 6.41 0.79
N ASP A 442 27.41 5.56 1.55
CA ASP A 442 26.94 5.10 2.86
C ASP A 442 26.92 6.23 3.90
N ASP A 443 27.92 7.13 3.88
CA ASP A 443 27.97 8.29 4.77
C ASP A 443 26.80 9.25 4.45
N ALA A 444 26.51 9.49 3.17
CA ALA A 444 25.39 10.32 2.73
C ALA A 444 24.05 9.68 3.14
N ARG A 445 23.89 8.38 2.93
CA ARG A 445 22.69 7.63 3.32
C ARG A 445 22.42 7.75 4.83
N ILE A 446 23.43 7.49 5.66
CA ILE A 446 23.29 7.58 7.13
C ILE A 446 23.00 9.00 7.57
N ALA A 447 23.64 10.00 6.96
CA ALA A 447 23.38 11.40 7.29
C ALA A 447 21.93 11.81 6.94
N LEU A 448 21.38 11.34 5.83
CA LEU A 448 19.97 11.55 5.46
C LEU A 448 19.01 10.86 6.46
N ILE A 449 19.30 9.62 6.85
CA ILE A 449 18.53 8.91 7.90
C ILE A 449 18.55 9.72 9.21
N ARG A 450 19.70 10.16 9.64
CA ARG A 450 19.87 10.98 10.85
C ARG A 450 19.14 12.32 10.76
N ALA A 451 19.16 12.97 9.60
CA ALA A 451 18.41 14.21 9.38
C ALA A 451 16.89 13.98 9.52
N ALA A 452 16.38 12.85 9.00
CA ALA A 452 14.99 12.47 9.22
C ALA A 452 14.68 12.21 10.70
N LEU A 453 15.49 11.41 11.39
CA LEU A 453 15.33 11.10 12.82
C LEU A 453 15.44 12.36 13.69
N GLY A 454 16.33 13.29 13.33
CA GLY A 454 16.53 14.57 14.02
C GLY A 454 15.41 15.59 13.82
N SER A 455 14.51 15.40 12.85
CA SER A 455 13.37 16.29 12.58
C SER A 455 12.48 16.50 13.79
N VAL A 456 11.81 17.66 13.88
CA VAL A 456 10.80 17.97 14.90
C VAL A 456 9.49 17.17 14.73
N ALA A 457 9.32 16.48 13.60
CA ALA A 457 8.13 15.71 13.29
C ALA A 457 7.78 14.68 14.35
N ASN A 458 6.48 14.48 14.56
CA ASN A 458 5.98 13.44 15.47
C ASN A 458 6.34 12.04 14.99
N ARG A 459 6.40 11.80 13.65
CA ARG A 459 6.66 10.50 13.06
C ARG A 459 7.75 10.57 12.01
N VAL A 460 8.55 9.52 11.95
CA VAL A 460 9.55 9.28 10.90
C VAL A 460 9.40 7.84 10.42
N ILE A 461 9.33 7.65 9.12
CA ILE A 461 9.29 6.31 8.51
C ILE A 461 10.49 6.18 7.57
N ILE A 462 11.27 5.14 7.74
CA ILE A 462 12.46 4.87 6.93
C ILE A 462 12.24 3.54 6.19
N PRO A 463 12.40 3.52 4.86
CA PRO A 463 12.32 2.27 4.11
C PRO A 463 13.37 1.25 4.56
N MET A 464 12.98 -0.03 4.58
CA MET A 464 13.88 -1.10 5.02
C MET A 464 15.12 -1.21 4.13
N TYR A 465 14.98 -1.02 2.84
CA TYR A 465 16.10 -1.04 1.90
C TYR A 465 17.14 0.07 2.19
N ASP A 466 16.73 1.19 2.75
CA ASP A 466 17.64 2.26 3.16
C ASP A 466 18.40 1.89 4.44
N TRP A 467 17.79 1.21 5.39
CA TRP A 467 18.48 0.64 6.54
C TRP A 467 19.51 -0.43 6.11
N LEU A 468 19.16 -1.24 5.10
CA LEU A 468 20.04 -2.26 4.53
C LEU A 468 21.17 -1.67 3.66
N GLY A 469 21.07 -0.41 3.22
CA GLY A 469 22.03 0.24 2.35
C GLY A 469 22.02 -0.29 0.92
N LEU A 470 20.84 -0.72 0.45
CA LEU A 470 20.67 -1.26 -0.90
C LEU A 470 20.64 -0.15 -1.95
N GLY A 471 21.06 -0.47 -3.18
CA GLY A 471 21.04 0.43 -4.34
C GLY A 471 19.78 0.27 -5.20
N ALA A 472 19.88 0.61 -6.48
CA ALA A 472 18.78 0.64 -7.45
C ALA A 472 17.97 -0.68 -7.56
N GLN A 473 18.61 -1.82 -7.27
CA GLN A 473 17.95 -3.13 -7.31
C GLN A 473 16.79 -3.28 -6.29
N ALA A 474 16.75 -2.40 -5.27
CA ALA A 474 15.69 -2.42 -4.26
C ALA A 474 14.65 -1.30 -4.46
N HIS A 475 14.68 -0.61 -5.59
CA HIS A 475 13.67 0.37 -5.96
C HIS A 475 12.32 -0.31 -6.18
N LEU A 476 11.28 0.19 -5.51
CA LEU A 476 9.94 -0.44 -5.54
C LEU A 476 9.11 0.02 -6.73
N ASN A 477 9.03 1.32 -6.96
CA ASN A 477 8.16 1.90 -7.99
C ASN A 477 8.80 3.09 -8.70
N THR A 478 8.71 3.10 -10.01
CA THR A 478 8.97 4.28 -10.85
C THR A 478 7.64 4.78 -11.37
N PRO A 479 7.08 5.89 -10.82
CA PRO A 479 5.81 6.44 -11.28
C PRO A 479 5.78 6.67 -12.79
N GLY A 480 4.67 6.32 -13.44
CA GLY A 480 4.50 6.45 -14.89
C GLY A 480 5.17 5.36 -15.74
N LYS A 481 5.94 4.44 -15.15
CA LYS A 481 6.53 3.30 -15.86
C LYS A 481 5.67 2.05 -15.69
N LEU A 482 5.24 1.44 -16.77
CA LEU A 482 4.53 0.17 -16.75
C LEU A 482 5.52 -1.00 -16.75
N GLY A 483 5.34 -1.94 -15.79
CA GLY A 483 6.15 -3.14 -15.62
C GLY A 483 7.52 -2.92 -14.95
N GLY A 484 8.04 -3.97 -14.33
CA GLY A 484 9.31 -3.96 -13.59
C GLY A 484 9.29 -3.25 -12.24
N ASN A 485 8.11 -2.85 -11.78
CA ASN A 485 7.87 -2.28 -10.45
C ASN A 485 7.40 -3.37 -9.47
N TRP A 486 7.48 -3.09 -8.18
CA TRP A 486 6.92 -3.90 -7.08
C TRP A 486 7.56 -5.30 -6.93
N THR A 487 8.71 -5.53 -7.55
CA THR A 487 9.34 -6.86 -7.64
C THR A 487 10.33 -7.14 -6.53
N TRP A 488 10.93 -6.11 -5.92
CA TRP A 488 11.99 -6.28 -4.94
C TRP A 488 11.55 -7.11 -3.72
N ARG A 489 12.43 -8.04 -3.31
CA ARG A 489 12.31 -8.83 -2.07
C ARG A 489 13.60 -8.81 -1.28
N ALA A 490 13.47 -8.79 0.05
CA ALA A 490 14.60 -8.92 0.94
C ALA A 490 15.17 -10.35 0.93
N ALA A 491 16.48 -10.47 1.14
CA ALA A 491 17.13 -11.76 1.30
C ALA A 491 16.72 -12.43 2.62
N ASP A 492 16.75 -13.77 2.67
CA ASP A 492 16.55 -14.50 3.91
C ASP A 492 17.52 -14.00 5.01
N GLY A 493 17.01 -13.87 6.22
CA GLY A 493 17.79 -13.41 7.36
C GLY A 493 18.22 -11.94 7.29
N PHE A 494 17.55 -11.10 6.52
CA PHE A 494 17.80 -9.65 6.45
C PHE A 494 17.57 -8.95 7.79
N ALA A 495 16.58 -9.39 8.55
CA ALA A 495 16.16 -8.84 9.85
C ALA A 495 17.06 -9.33 11.00
N LYS A 496 18.36 -8.99 10.94
CA LYS A 496 19.35 -9.45 11.92
C LYS A 496 19.31 -8.64 13.21
N THR A 497 19.51 -9.28 14.35
CA THR A 497 19.66 -8.62 15.66
C THR A 497 20.74 -7.53 15.67
N THR A 498 21.84 -7.71 14.93
CA THR A 498 22.89 -6.67 14.81
C THR A 498 22.36 -5.41 14.12
N LEU A 499 21.50 -5.55 13.11
CA LEU A 499 20.86 -4.42 12.45
C LEU A 499 19.80 -3.81 13.38
N ALA A 500 19.00 -4.63 14.07
CA ALA A 500 18.00 -4.14 15.02
C ALA A 500 18.64 -3.27 16.11
N LYS A 501 19.76 -3.69 16.69
CA LYS A 501 20.52 -2.90 17.67
C LYS A 501 21.02 -1.57 17.10
N ARG A 502 21.58 -1.57 15.89
CA ARG A 502 22.02 -0.35 15.22
C ARG A 502 20.87 0.62 14.98
N VAL A 503 19.71 0.13 14.51
CA VAL A 503 18.51 0.94 14.31
C VAL A 503 18.02 1.53 15.63
N LEU A 504 17.99 0.73 16.70
CA LEU A 504 17.61 1.15 18.04
C LEU A 504 18.54 2.27 18.53
N GLU A 505 19.86 2.09 18.47
CA GLU A 505 20.87 3.07 18.89
C GLU A 505 20.68 4.42 18.14
N GLU A 506 20.45 4.39 16.83
CA GLU A 506 20.17 5.61 16.06
C GLU A 506 18.86 6.27 16.50
N CYS A 507 17.82 5.51 16.82
CA CYS A 507 16.53 6.05 17.28
C CYS A 507 16.60 6.60 18.72
N GLU A 508 17.38 5.99 19.61
CA GLU A 508 17.58 6.45 20.99
C GLU A 508 18.26 7.82 21.03
N VAL A 509 19.28 8.06 20.20
CA VAL A 509 19.97 9.36 20.08
C VAL A 509 18.98 10.50 19.79
N TYR A 510 17.94 10.24 19.03
CA TYR A 510 16.93 11.24 18.63
C TYR A 510 15.63 11.15 19.45
N CYS A 511 15.62 10.40 20.57
CA CYS A 511 14.45 10.19 21.44
C CYS A 511 13.22 9.67 20.68
N ARG A 512 13.41 8.71 19.75
CA ARG A 512 12.35 8.03 18.99
C ARG A 512 12.13 6.59 19.42
N ALA A 513 12.97 6.07 20.31
CA ALA A 513 12.78 4.84 21.05
C ALA A 513 12.95 5.12 22.54
N GLU A 514 12.32 4.33 23.41
CA GLU A 514 12.53 4.42 24.84
C GLU A 514 13.94 3.91 25.17
N LEU A 515 14.67 4.69 25.99
CA LEU A 515 15.94 4.24 26.56
C LEU A 515 15.66 3.00 27.41
N ARG A 516 16.12 1.84 26.99
CA ARG A 516 16.04 0.63 27.82
C ARG A 516 16.88 0.88 29.08
N SER A 517 16.26 0.70 30.25
CA SER A 517 16.94 0.77 31.55
C SER A 517 18.05 -0.28 31.64
N GLY A 518 19.22 0.05 31.14
CA GLY A 518 20.40 -0.83 31.06
C GLY A 518 21.62 -0.16 30.42
N SER A 519 21.44 0.99 29.75
CA SER A 519 22.53 1.82 29.19
C SER A 519 22.87 3.00 30.13
N GLU A 520 23.15 2.70 31.41
CA GLU A 520 23.66 3.71 32.37
C GLU A 520 25.12 4.10 32.09
N THR A 521 25.57 4.28 30.85
CA THR A 521 27.01 4.46 30.67
C THR A 521 27.43 5.69 29.88
N LEU A 522 26.60 6.70 29.61
CA LEU A 522 27.07 7.85 28.82
C LEU A 522 26.67 9.26 29.31
N LEU A 523 25.97 9.41 30.44
CA LEU A 523 25.63 10.73 30.97
C LEU A 523 26.08 10.98 32.44
N ALA A 524 26.99 10.19 32.95
CA ALA A 524 27.57 10.36 34.30
C ALA A 524 29.10 10.61 34.22
N THR A 525 29.50 11.66 33.53
CA THR A 525 30.80 12.34 33.78
C THR A 525 30.71 13.81 33.38
#